data_0f3e05971f085d7eff0bf335165bd31b
#
_entry.id   0f3e05971f085d7eff0bf335165bd31b
#
_cell.length_a   1.000
_cell.length_b   1.000
_cell.length_c   1.000
_cell.angle_alpha   90.00
_cell.angle_beta   90.00
_cell.angle_gamma   90.00
#
_symmetry.space_group_name_H-M   'P 1'
#
loop_
_entity.id
_entity.type
_entity.pdbx_description
1 polymer ?
#
loop_
_entity_poly.entity_id
_entity_poly.type
_entity_poly.pdbx_seq_one_letter_code
_entity_poly.pdbx_strand_id
1 'polypeptide(L)'
;MTTDTDWLVDAIARATEDVRARLHEHRDKVDAENPSGDTQIAADDWVDGVFHDALAGIDAVGAYASEERPDVADMGSGYGVTIDPLDGSSNLLSNSVTGTVIGVYDASLPASGRDLVAAGLVLYGSYTTATVATGDDVTRHVIAEGSVVDSDPVSMPDGEGIYGYAGRRYEMTDGLQEALDEVGGAHKVRYSGAMVADVAQLLTHGGVLVYPALDSRPDGVLRLQYESNPVAYIVERAGGASSDGSGSILDAAPTGLHQRVPTILGSPELVERMADAEGGQ
;
A
#
# COMPACT_ATOMS: atom_id res chain seq x y z
N MET A 1 9.76 -23.87 -4.25
CA MET A 1 10.20 -23.65 -2.87
C MET A 1 9.05 -22.94 -2.20
N THR A 2 8.45 -23.52 -1.16
CA THR A 2 7.50 -22.78 -0.32
C THR A 2 8.30 -21.70 0.41
N THR A 3 8.05 -20.45 0.12
CA THR A 3 8.59 -19.32 0.89
C THR A 3 7.98 -19.41 2.29
N ASP A 4 8.82 -19.51 3.30
CA ASP A 4 8.37 -19.55 4.70
C ASP A 4 8.02 -18.11 5.13
N THR A 5 6.82 -17.68 4.77
CA THR A 5 6.26 -16.36 5.11
C THR A 5 5.00 -16.46 5.97
N ASP A 6 4.70 -17.66 6.50
CA ASP A 6 3.52 -17.93 7.33
C ASP A 6 3.50 -17.04 8.60
N TRP A 7 4.68 -16.64 9.09
CA TRP A 7 4.85 -15.72 10.22
C TRP A 7 4.22 -14.33 9.99
N LEU A 8 4.06 -13.90 8.72
CA LEU A 8 3.59 -12.54 8.39
C LEU A 8 2.17 -12.28 8.91
N VAL A 9 1.26 -13.22 8.67
CA VAL A 9 -0.14 -13.11 9.12
C VAL A 9 -0.23 -13.05 10.64
N ASP A 10 0.55 -13.89 11.33
CA ASP A 10 0.60 -13.90 12.80
C ASP A 10 1.21 -12.63 13.38
N ALA A 11 2.25 -12.07 12.73
CA ALA A 11 2.86 -10.80 13.14
C ALA A 11 1.88 -9.64 12.96
N ILE A 12 1.21 -9.57 11.81
CA ILE A 12 0.15 -8.59 11.55
C ILE A 12 -0.96 -8.70 12.61
N ALA A 13 -1.47 -9.91 12.87
CA ALA A 13 -2.57 -10.11 13.80
C ALA A 13 -2.24 -9.61 15.21
N ARG A 14 -1.03 -9.92 15.70
CA ARG A 14 -0.56 -9.43 17.01
C ARG A 14 -0.38 -7.91 17.06
N ALA A 15 0.29 -7.33 16.06
CA ALA A 15 0.54 -5.89 16.02
C ALA A 15 -0.77 -5.08 15.94
N THR A 16 -1.74 -5.56 15.17
CA THR A 16 -3.02 -4.86 14.97
C THR A 16 -3.90 -4.83 16.22
N GLU A 17 -3.72 -5.72 17.18
CA GLU A 17 -4.43 -5.67 18.47
C GLU A 17 -4.07 -4.38 19.23
N ASP A 18 -2.78 -4.13 19.42
CA ASP A 18 -2.28 -2.92 20.09
C ASP A 18 -2.67 -1.66 19.33
N VAL A 19 -2.49 -1.65 17.99
CA VAL A 19 -2.85 -0.51 17.15
C VAL A 19 -4.34 -0.18 17.32
N ARG A 20 -5.25 -1.13 17.16
CA ARG A 20 -6.70 -0.89 17.30
C ARG A 20 -7.10 -0.42 18.68
N ALA A 21 -6.48 -0.95 19.74
CA ALA A 21 -6.80 -0.59 21.09
C ALA A 21 -6.41 0.85 21.44
N ARG A 22 -5.27 1.34 20.92
CA ARG A 22 -4.64 2.58 21.41
C ARG A 22 -4.43 3.67 20.35
N LEU A 23 -4.75 3.44 19.09
CA LEU A 23 -4.59 4.42 18.01
C LEU A 23 -5.22 5.80 18.35
N HIS A 24 -6.36 5.79 19.04
CA HIS A 24 -7.05 7.01 19.46
C HIS A 24 -6.27 7.87 20.48
N GLU A 25 -5.28 7.31 21.19
CA GLU A 25 -4.42 8.01 22.14
C GLU A 25 -3.35 8.86 21.42
N HIS A 26 -3.02 8.53 20.16
CA HIS A 26 -1.92 9.11 19.38
C HIS A 26 -2.38 10.02 18.22
N ARG A 27 -3.63 10.50 18.24
CA ARG A 27 -4.23 11.27 17.13
C ARG A 27 -3.76 12.72 17.01
N ASP A 28 -2.89 13.19 17.90
CA ASP A 28 -2.45 14.57 17.91
C ASP A 28 -1.42 14.81 16.80
N LYS A 29 -1.52 15.98 16.15
CA LYS A 29 -0.48 16.45 15.22
C LYS A 29 0.80 16.76 15.97
N VAL A 30 1.92 16.35 15.40
CA VAL A 30 3.25 16.75 15.83
C VAL A 30 3.81 17.78 14.86
N ASP A 31 4.68 18.67 15.35
CA ASP A 31 5.36 19.68 14.52
C ASP A 31 6.66 19.05 13.96
N ALA A 32 6.49 17.95 13.18
CA ALA A 32 7.56 17.20 12.59
C ALA A 32 7.18 16.76 11.17
N GLU A 33 8.18 16.48 10.35
CA GLU A 33 8.04 15.87 9.03
C GLU A 33 8.79 14.52 9.01
N ASN A 34 8.22 13.53 8.30
CA ASN A 34 8.89 12.27 8.09
C ASN A 34 10.07 12.42 7.09
N PRO A 35 10.94 11.40 6.91
CA PRO A 35 12.05 11.45 5.95
C PRO A 35 11.62 11.73 4.50
N SER A 36 10.36 11.48 4.15
CA SER A 36 9.77 11.79 2.85
C SER A 36 9.27 13.23 2.70
N GLY A 37 9.29 14.05 3.80
CA GLY A 37 8.85 15.44 3.83
C GLY A 37 7.33 15.62 4.00
N ASP A 38 6.62 14.60 4.46
CA ASP A 38 5.20 14.72 4.80
C ASP A 38 5.02 15.01 6.31
N THR A 39 3.97 15.75 6.65
CA THR A 39 3.66 16.11 8.05
C THR A 39 3.27 14.86 8.83
N GLN A 40 3.97 14.58 9.91
CA GLN A 40 3.69 13.45 10.81
C GLN A 40 2.53 13.74 11.79
N ILE A 41 1.89 12.64 12.19
CA ILE A 41 1.01 12.56 13.35
C ILE A 41 1.71 11.68 14.38
N ALA A 42 1.47 11.87 15.67
CA ALA A 42 2.08 11.05 16.72
C ALA A 42 1.81 9.55 16.57
N ALA A 43 0.75 9.20 15.85
CA ALA A 43 0.41 7.82 15.53
C ALA A 43 1.39 7.15 14.57
N ASP A 44 1.98 7.89 13.63
CA ASP A 44 2.87 7.33 12.61
C ASP A 44 4.09 6.67 13.27
N ASP A 45 4.83 7.42 14.10
CA ASP A 45 5.98 6.91 14.86
C ASP A 45 5.59 5.80 15.86
N TRP A 46 4.43 5.94 16.49
CA TRP A 46 4.00 4.95 17.46
C TRP A 46 3.64 3.62 16.80
N VAL A 47 2.90 3.63 15.68
CA VAL A 47 2.55 2.41 14.92
C VAL A 47 3.80 1.78 14.31
N ASP A 48 4.74 2.60 13.81
CA ASP A 48 6.06 2.12 13.37
C ASP A 48 6.77 1.32 14.47
N GLY A 49 6.79 1.87 15.69
CA GLY A 49 7.35 1.17 16.85
C GLY A 49 6.67 -0.17 17.16
N VAL A 50 5.33 -0.22 17.10
CA VAL A 50 4.57 -1.46 17.34
C VAL A 50 4.94 -2.54 16.32
N PHE A 51 5.00 -2.22 15.03
CA PHE A 51 5.37 -3.19 14.00
C PHE A 51 6.85 -3.57 14.06
N HIS A 52 7.74 -2.61 14.31
CA HIS A 52 9.16 -2.89 14.49
C HIS A 52 9.38 -3.92 15.61
N ASP A 53 8.74 -3.73 16.77
CA ASP A 53 8.88 -4.63 17.91
C ASP A 53 8.25 -6.01 17.64
N ALA A 54 7.12 -6.04 16.92
CA ALA A 54 6.47 -7.29 16.53
C ALA A 54 7.32 -8.13 15.55
N LEU A 55 8.12 -7.47 14.71
CA LEU A 55 8.98 -8.10 13.70
C LEU A 55 10.39 -8.44 14.25
N ALA A 56 10.90 -7.68 15.21
CA ALA A 56 12.24 -7.85 15.77
C ALA A 56 12.51 -9.22 16.43
N GLY A 57 11.45 -9.95 16.80
CA GLY A 57 11.56 -11.29 17.38
C GLY A 57 11.46 -12.45 16.37
N ILE A 58 11.39 -12.15 15.08
CA ILE A 58 11.18 -13.15 14.02
C ILE A 58 12.49 -13.44 13.32
N ASP A 59 13.03 -14.65 13.48
CA ASP A 59 14.31 -15.09 12.91
C ASP A 59 14.39 -14.94 11.37
N ALA A 60 13.25 -14.93 10.68
CA ALA A 60 13.17 -14.75 9.24
C ALA A 60 13.32 -13.30 8.77
N VAL A 61 13.30 -12.30 9.68
CA VAL A 61 13.42 -10.87 9.35
C VAL A 61 14.86 -10.43 9.55
N GLY A 62 15.50 -10.02 8.44
CA GLY A 62 16.89 -9.59 8.42
C GLY A 62 17.10 -8.08 8.36
N ALA A 63 16.12 -7.35 7.79
CA ALA A 63 16.18 -5.90 7.66
C ALA A 63 14.79 -5.29 7.75
N TYR A 64 14.69 -4.05 8.24
CA TYR A 64 13.45 -3.30 8.37
C TYR A 64 13.61 -1.89 7.82
N ALA A 65 12.72 -1.49 6.95
CA ALA A 65 12.66 -0.15 6.40
C ALA A 65 11.24 0.40 6.51
N SER A 66 11.11 1.63 6.95
CA SER A 66 9.82 2.28 7.19
C SER A 66 9.78 3.65 6.53
N GLU A 67 8.57 4.11 6.21
CA GLU A 67 8.34 5.49 5.80
C GLU A 67 8.84 6.48 6.85
N GLU A 68 8.75 6.11 8.13
CA GLU A 68 9.07 6.95 9.28
C GLU A 68 10.56 6.93 9.67
N ARG A 69 11.38 6.09 9.02
CA ARG A 69 12.81 5.93 9.30
C ARG A 69 13.67 6.33 8.12
N PRO A 70 14.75 7.12 8.34
CA PRO A 70 15.61 7.56 7.24
C PRO A 70 16.44 6.42 6.62
N ASP A 71 16.74 5.38 7.38
CA ASP A 71 17.64 4.31 7.00
C ASP A 71 17.02 2.93 7.26
N VAL A 72 17.57 1.93 6.58
CA VAL A 72 17.25 0.51 6.83
C VAL A 72 17.85 0.06 8.15
N ALA A 73 17.04 -0.44 9.06
CA ALA A 73 17.51 -1.04 10.31
C ALA A 73 17.96 -2.49 10.07
N ASP A 74 19.14 -2.84 10.58
CA ASP A 74 19.64 -4.22 10.59
C ASP A 74 18.94 -5.01 11.71
N MET A 75 18.30 -6.11 11.35
CA MET A 75 17.62 -7.03 12.28
C MET A 75 18.26 -8.43 12.26
N GLY A 76 19.33 -8.66 11.48
CA GLY A 76 20.04 -9.93 11.38
C GLY A 76 20.11 -10.49 9.97
N SER A 77 19.83 -11.78 9.81
CA SER A 77 19.82 -12.45 8.52
C SER A 77 18.40 -12.91 8.16
N GLY A 78 17.95 -12.61 6.95
CA GLY A 78 16.61 -12.98 6.50
C GLY A 78 16.07 -12.01 5.46
N TYR A 79 14.76 -11.94 5.36
CA TYR A 79 14.05 -11.07 4.43
C TYR A 79 14.19 -9.59 4.80
N GLY A 80 14.21 -8.73 3.78
CA GLY A 80 13.96 -7.31 3.95
C GLY A 80 12.46 -7.04 4.10
N VAL A 81 12.06 -6.35 5.17
CA VAL A 81 10.66 -5.95 5.37
C VAL A 81 10.55 -4.44 5.20
N THR A 82 9.62 -4.00 4.36
CA THR A 82 9.27 -2.59 4.20
C THR A 82 7.88 -2.31 4.74
N ILE A 83 7.65 -1.14 5.32
CA ILE A 83 6.38 -0.79 5.91
C ILE A 83 6.02 0.70 5.67
N ASP A 84 4.77 0.95 5.30
CA ASP A 84 4.05 2.17 5.65
C ASP A 84 3.23 1.84 6.90
N PRO A 85 3.60 2.34 8.07
CA PRO A 85 2.98 1.94 9.32
C PRO A 85 1.53 2.42 9.44
N LEU A 86 1.20 3.59 8.87
CA LEU A 86 -0.13 4.17 9.00
C LEU A 86 -0.55 4.97 7.76
N ASP A 87 -0.81 4.26 6.65
CA ASP A 87 -1.37 4.88 5.44
C ASP A 87 -2.67 5.63 5.75
N GLY A 88 -2.72 6.86 5.24
CA GLY A 88 -3.86 7.74 5.46
C GLY A 88 -3.93 8.29 6.88
N SER A 89 -2.82 8.49 7.58
CA SER A 89 -2.78 8.98 8.97
C SER A 89 -3.58 10.28 9.16
N SER A 90 -3.61 11.18 8.18
CA SER A 90 -4.44 12.40 8.22
C SER A 90 -5.94 12.12 8.42
N ASN A 91 -6.42 10.94 8.05
CA ASN A 91 -7.79 10.49 8.25
C ASN A 91 -8.15 10.31 9.75
N LEU A 92 -7.15 10.14 10.64
CA LEU A 92 -7.40 10.10 12.08
C LEU A 92 -8.08 11.37 12.60
N LEU A 93 -7.77 12.52 12.02
CA LEU A 93 -8.35 13.81 12.41
C LEU A 93 -9.86 13.86 12.17
N SER A 94 -10.35 13.11 11.19
CA SER A 94 -11.76 13.00 10.83
C SER A 94 -12.39 11.68 11.30
N ASN A 95 -11.64 10.83 12.02
CA ASN A 95 -12.05 9.49 12.41
C ASN A 95 -12.48 8.64 11.21
N SER A 96 -11.72 8.76 10.11
CA SER A 96 -11.90 7.97 8.89
C SER A 96 -10.93 6.78 8.85
N VAL A 97 -11.04 5.96 7.82
CA VAL A 97 -10.27 4.71 7.67
C VAL A 97 -8.79 4.98 7.47
N THR A 98 -7.95 4.20 8.12
CA THR A 98 -6.50 4.12 7.97
C THR A 98 -6.06 2.67 7.84
N GLY A 99 -4.78 2.42 7.59
CA GLY A 99 -4.25 1.07 7.55
C GLY A 99 -2.74 1.00 7.54
N THR A 100 -2.20 -0.19 7.30
CA THR A 100 -0.75 -0.46 7.22
C THR A 100 -0.46 -1.23 5.94
N VAL A 101 0.66 -0.91 5.28
CA VAL A 101 1.16 -1.66 4.13
C VAL A 101 2.49 -2.31 4.47
N ILE A 102 2.67 -3.58 4.08
CA ILE A 102 3.88 -4.36 4.37
C ILE A 102 4.35 -5.05 3.10
N GLY A 103 5.66 -4.95 2.79
CA GLY A 103 6.33 -5.72 1.76
C GLY A 103 7.42 -6.61 2.35
N VAL A 104 7.53 -7.85 1.89
CA VAL A 104 8.57 -8.80 2.29
C VAL A 104 9.40 -9.17 1.06
N TYR A 105 10.68 -8.84 1.06
CA TYR A 105 11.61 -8.98 -0.06
C TYR A 105 12.69 -10.02 0.22
N ASP A 106 12.94 -10.90 -0.73
CA ASP A 106 14.11 -11.81 -0.70
C ASP A 106 15.31 -11.13 -1.34
N ALA A 107 15.63 -9.93 -0.87
CA ALA A 107 16.73 -9.10 -1.34
C ALA A 107 17.12 -8.03 -0.30
N SER A 108 18.30 -7.43 -0.49
CA SER A 108 18.70 -6.24 0.28
C SER A 108 17.91 -5.02 -0.15
N LEU A 109 17.42 -4.23 0.81
CA LEU A 109 16.66 -3.00 0.58
C LEU A 109 17.56 -1.80 0.24
N PRO A 110 17.14 -0.89 -0.69
CA PRO A 110 15.92 -0.96 -1.48
C PRO A 110 16.00 -2.01 -2.59
N ALA A 111 14.87 -2.68 -2.89
CA ALA A 111 14.80 -3.83 -3.78
C ALA A 111 13.76 -3.63 -4.91
N SER A 112 13.89 -4.41 -5.99
CA SER A 112 12.89 -4.47 -7.05
C SER A 112 11.58 -5.06 -6.54
N GLY A 113 10.45 -4.62 -7.07
CA GLY A 113 9.14 -5.24 -6.77
C GLY A 113 9.08 -6.72 -7.17
N ARG A 114 9.94 -7.16 -8.10
CA ARG A 114 10.06 -8.59 -8.49
C ARG A 114 10.72 -9.46 -7.42
N ASP A 115 11.41 -8.86 -6.45
CA ASP A 115 12.01 -9.56 -5.31
C ASP A 115 11.02 -9.74 -4.15
N LEU A 116 9.77 -9.24 -4.26
CA LEU A 116 8.72 -9.50 -3.28
C LEU A 116 8.35 -10.99 -3.24
N VAL A 117 8.31 -11.54 -2.05
CA VAL A 117 7.87 -12.92 -1.75
C VAL A 117 6.54 -12.94 -1.01
N ALA A 118 6.20 -11.84 -0.34
CA ALA A 118 4.90 -11.61 0.27
C ALA A 118 4.60 -10.11 0.37
N ALA A 119 3.32 -9.77 0.46
CA ALA A 119 2.86 -8.42 0.77
C ALA A 119 1.57 -8.47 1.59
N GLY A 120 1.38 -7.49 2.48
CA GLY A 120 0.21 -7.35 3.32
C GLY A 120 -0.38 -5.95 3.27
N LEU A 121 -1.69 -5.87 3.22
CA LEU A 121 -2.48 -4.65 3.30
C LEU A 121 -3.47 -4.79 4.45
N VAL A 122 -3.25 -4.04 5.52
CA VAL A 122 -4.10 -4.04 6.72
C VAL A 122 -5.05 -2.86 6.66
N LEU A 123 -6.33 -3.08 6.94
CA LEU A 123 -7.36 -2.05 6.96
C LEU A 123 -7.97 -1.93 8.37
N TYR A 124 -7.87 -0.75 8.97
CA TYR A 124 -8.50 -0.40 10.24
C TYR A 124 -9.88 0.23 9.99
N GLY A 125 -10.80 -0.57 9.44
CA GLY A 125 -12.17 -0.16 9.11
C GLY A 125 -13.17 -0.45 10.22
N SER A 126 -14.42 -0.80 9.84
CA SER A 126 -15.47 -1.22 10.78
C SER A 126 -15.05 -2.46 11.59
N TYR A 127 -14.25 -3.29 11.00
CA TYR A 127 -13.47 -4.38 11.59
C TYR A 127 -12.09 -4.42 10.94
N THR A 128 -11.12 -5.08 11.57
CA THR A 128 -9.77 -5.16 11.01
C THR A 128 -9.69 -6.31 10.03
N THR A 129 -9.13 -6.02 8.85
CA THR A 129 -8.79 -7.05 7.87
C THR A 129 -7.33 -6.92 7.45
N ALA A 130 -6.70 -8.05 7.09
CA ALA A 130 -5.43 -8.08 6.41
C ALA A 130 -5.59 -8.85 5.09
N THR A 131 -5.34 -8.19 3.97
CA THR A 131 -5.25 -8.88 2.67
C THR A 131 -3.78 -9.18 2.42
N VAL A 132 -3.44 -10.47 2.37
CA VAL A 132 -2.05 -10.93 2.25
C VAL A 132 -1.89 -11.74 0.97
N ALA A 133 -0.87 -11.38 0.19
CA ALA A 133 -0.43 -12.13 -0.99
C ALA A 133 0.85 -12.89 -0.66
N THR A 134 0.86 -14.20 -0.93
CA THR A 134 2.03 -15.07 -0.79
C THR A 134 2.03 -16.08 -1.94
N GLY A 135 3.16 -16.22 -2.62
CA GLY A 135 3.21 -17.06 -3.84
C GLY A 135 2.22 -16.56 -4.88
N ASP A 136 1.28 -17.40 -5.28
CA ASP A 136 0.22 -17.07 -6.26
C ASP A 136 -1.14 -16.82 -5.58
N ASP A 137 -1.23 -16.94 -4.26
CA ASP A 137 -2.47 -16.81 -3.51
C ASP A 137 -2.62 -15.42 -2.91
N VAL A 138 -3.86 -14.90 -2.91
CA VAL A 138 -4.25 -13.70 -2.18
C VAL A 138 -5.41 -14.06 -1.26
N THR A 139 -5.22 -13.80 0.03
CA THR A 139 -6.22 -14.14 1.07
C THR A 139 -6.53 -12.91 1.92
N ARG A 140 -7.81 -12.65 2.15
CA ARG A 140 -8.28 -11.67 3.13
C ARG A 140 -8.57 -12.38 4.44
N HIS A 141 -7.90 -11.96 5.49
CA HIS A 141 -8.10 -12.42 6.86
C HIS A 141 -8.90 -11.37 7.64
N VAL A 142 -9.88 -11.82 8.41
CA VAL A 142 -10.54 -10.99 9.44
C VAL A 142 -9.79 -11.19 10.75
N ILE A 143 -9.40 -10.09 11.38
CA ILE A 143 -8.60 -10.10 12.61
C ILE A 143 -9.45 -9.54 13.76
N ALA A 144 -9.48 -10.27 14.85
CA ALA A 144 -10.08 -9.84 16.11
C ALA A 144 -9.25 -10.38 17.30
N GLU A 145 -9.05 -9.54 18.31
CA GLU A 145 -8.33 -9.91 19.54
C GLU A 145 -6.97 -10.55 19.26
N GLY A 146 -6.20 -9.94 18.35
CA GLY A 146 -4.85 -10.39 17.98
C GLY A 146 -4.77 -11.73 17.23
N SER A 147 -5.89 -12.22 16.69
CA SER A 147 -5.98 -13.52 16.02
C SER A 147 -6.81 -13.46 14.75
N VAL A 148 -6.49 -14.32 13.77
CA VAL A 148 -7.33 -14.54 12.60
C VAL A 148 -8.58 -15.31 12.99
N VAL A 149 -9.76 -14.77 12.70
CA VAL A 149 -11.05 -15.39 13.04
C VAL A 149 -11.81 -15.89 11.79
N ASP A 150 -11.46 -15.38 10.61
CA ASP A 150 -12.04 -15.81 9.32
C ASP A 150 -11.08 -15.52 8.18
N SER A 151 -11.22 -16.21 7.03
CA SER A 151 -10.34 -16.05 5.88
C SER A 151 -11.05 -16.43 4.58
N ASP A 152 -10.96 -15.54 3.58
CA ASP A 152 -11.52 -15.74 2.25
C ASP A 152 -10.46 -15.48 1.17
N PRO A 153 -10.45 -16.27 0.08
CA PRO A 153 -9.61 -15.98 -1.08
C PRO A 153 -10.07 -14.68 -1.76
N VAL A 154 -9.11 -13.95 -2.35
CA VAL A 154 -9.37 -12.69 -3.05
C VAL A 154 -8.94 -12.83 -4.50
N SER A 155 -9.82 -12.41 -5.42
CA SER A 155 -9.50 -12.22 -6.83
C SER A 155 -10.11 -10.91 -7.32
N MET A 156 -9.48 -10.29 -8.32
CA MET A 156 -10.00 -9.07 -8.94
C MET A 156 -11.36 -9.37 -9.60
N PRO A 157 -12.43 -8.66 -9.22
CA PRO A 157 -13.74 -8.89 -9.83
C PRO A 157 -13.80 -8.40 -11.28
N ASP A 158 -14.53 -9.15 -12.11
CA ASP A 158 -14.95 -8.70 -13.45
C ASP A 158 -16.17 -7.78 -13.33
N GLY A 159 -16.30 -6.81 -14.23
CA GLY A 159 -17.52 -6.02 -14.41
C GLY A 159 -17.43 -4.53 -14.08
N GLU A 160 -18.59 -3.92 -13.83
CA GLU A 160 -18.71 -2.49 -13.50
C GLU A 160 -18.02 -2.20 -12.16
N GLY A 161 -16.84 -1.59 -12.25
CA GLY A 161 -16.01 -1.29 -11.09
C GLY A 161 -16.20 0.11 -10.54
N ILE A 162 -15.24 0.49 -9.74
CA ILE A 162 -15.07 1.85 -9.22
C ILE A 162 -13.94 2.55 -9.98
N TYR A 163 -13.88 3.88 -9.87
CA TYR A 163 -12.68 4.63 -10.20
C TYR A 163 -12.35 5.60 -9.07
N GLY A 164 -11.07 5.85 -8.85
CA GLY A 164 -10.59 6.82 -7.88
C GLY A 164 -9.27 7.43 -8.33
N TYR A 165 -8.99 8.65 -7.88
CA TYR A 165 -7.71 9.29 -8.15
C TYR A 165 -7.30 10.21 -6.99
N ALA A 166 -6.00 10.31 -6.77
CA ALA A 166 -5.41 11.24 -5.80
C ALA A 166 -4.98 12.54 -6.49
N GLY A 167 -4.92 13.63 -5.70
CA GLY A 167 -4.45 14.91 -6.18
C GLY A 167 -5.53 15.81 -6.76
N ARG A 168 -5.09 16.96 -7.28
CA ARG A 168 -5.97 17.96 -7.86
C ARG A 168 -5.93 17.86 -9.38
N ARG A 169 -7.08 17.80 -10.00
CA ARG A 169 -7.20 17.59 -11.46
C ARG A 169 -6.39 18.58 -12.30
N TYR A 170 -6.32 19.84 -11.90
CA TYR A 170 -5.57 20.86 -12.66
C TYR A 170 -4.04 20.66 -12.61
N GLU A 171 -3.53 19.77 -11.75
CA GLU A 171 -2.12 19.38 -11.68
C GLU A 171 -1.80 18.13 -12.52
N MET A 172 -2.81 17.51 -13.14
CA MET A 172 -2.68 16.33 -13.99
C MET A 172 -2.56 16.73 -15.46
N THR A 173 -1.99 15.85 -16.30
CA THR A 173 -1.95 16.03 -17.75
C THR A 173 -3.35 16.13 -18.34
N ASP A 174 -3.53 16.85 -19.43
CA ASP A 174 -4.83 16.95 -20.14
C ASP A 174 -5.32 15.56 -20.56
N GLY A 175 -4.41 14.69 -21.05
CA GLY A 175 -4.75 13.32 -21.46
C GLY A 175 -5.31 12.47 -20.31
N LEU A 176 -4.70 12.57 -19.11
CA LEU A 176 -5.20 11.84 -17.94
C LEU A 176 -6.55 12.38 -17.48
N GLN A 177 -6.77 13.71 -17.54
CA GLN A 177 -8.06 14.30 -17.21
C GLN A 177 -9.18 13.81 -18.14
N GLU A 178 -8.90 13.74 -19.46
CA GLU A 178 -9.84 13.19 -20.45
C GLU A 178 -10.16 11.72 -20.19
N ALA A 179 -9.14 10.89 -19.95
CA ALA A 179 -9.32 9.48 -19.63
C ALA A 179 -10.15 9.25 -18.36
N LEU A 180 -9.92 10.05 -17.30
CA LEU A 180 -10.71 10.01 -16.07
C LEU A 180 -12.17 10.43 -16.29
N ASP A 181 -12.46 11.41 -17.17
CA ASP A 181 -13.81 11.81 -17.51
C ASP A 181 -14.57 10.69 -18.25
N GLU A 182 -13.91 10.00 -19.17
CA GLU A 182 -14.49 8.87 -19.89
C GLU A 182 -14.80 7.69 -18.96
N VAL A 183 -13.86 7.32 -18.07
CA VAL A 183 -14.07 6.25 -17.08
C VAL A 183 -15.17 6.64 -16.09
N GLY A 184 -15.19 7.90 -15.65
CA GLY A 184 -16.23 8.45 -14.75
C GLY A 184 -17.64 8.39 -15.31
N GLY A 185 -17.80 8.30 -16.64
CA GLY A 185 -19.10 8.10 -17.29
C GLY A 185 -19.71 6.70 -17.04
N ALA A 186 -18.89 5.70 -16.73
CA ALA A 186 -19.31 4.30 -16.58
C ALA A 186 -19.10 3.75 -15.16
N HIS A 187 -18.22 4.36 -14.36
CA HIS A 187 -17.79 3.83 -13.06
C HIS A 187 -18.16 4.76 -11.91
N LYS A 188 -18.34 4.20 -10.70
CA LYS A 188 -18.64 4.99 -9.51
C LYS A 188 -17.35 5.53 -8.91
N VAL A 189 -17.28 6.85 -8.66
CA VAL A 189 -16.15 7.45 -7.98
C VAL A 189 -16.02 6.93 -6.53
N ARG A 190 -14.81 6.57 -6.13
CA ARG A 190 -14.41 6.24 -4.76
C ARG A 190 -13.04 6.84 -4.49
N TYR A 191 -12.92 7.55 -3.39
CA TYR A 191 -11.65 8.05 -2.87
C TYR A 191 -11.82 8.28 -1.38
N SER A 192 -11.02 7.59 -0.57
CA SER A 192 -11.15 7.60 0.89
C SER A 192 -10.12 8.50 1.60
N GLY A 193 -9.08 8.93 0.88
CA GLY A 193 -7.94 9.63 1.46
C GLY A 193 -6.91 8.72 2.13
N ALA A 194 -7.09 7.39 2.02
CA ALA A 194 -6.15 6.38 2.44
C ALA A 194 -6.03 5.32 1.34
N MET A 195 -4.83 5.09 0.82
CA MET A 195 -4.58 4.17 -0.29
C MET A 195 -5.01 2.74 0.05
N VAL A 196 -4.76 2.28 1.28
CA VAL A 196 -5.19 0.95 1.76
C VAL A 196 -6.70 0.74 1.64
N ALA A 197 -7.50 1.77 1.93
CA ALA A 197 -8.96 1.68 1.84
C ALA A 197 -9.43 1.69 0.39
N ASP A 198 -8.79 2.47 -0.46
CA ASP A 198 -9.09 2.52 -1.89
C ASP A 198 -8.75 1.19 -2.56
N VAL A 199 -7.57 0.59 -2.25
CA VAL A 199 -7.17 -0.73 -2.75
C VAL A 199 -8.10 -1.84 -2.23
N ALA A 200 -8.53 -1.80 -0.96
CA ALA A 200 -9.51 -2.75 -0.45
C ALA A 200 -10.86 -2.68 -1.18
N GLN A 201 -11.30 -1.46 -1.58
CA GLN A 201 -12.48 -1.29 -2.41
C GLN A 201 -12.25 -1.78 -3.84
N LEU A 202 -11.07 -1.53 -4.43
CA LEU A 202 -10.68 -2.02 -5.74
C LEU A 202 -10.75 -3.55 -5.80
N LEU A 203 -10.15 -4.24 -4.83
CA LEU A 203 -10.17 -5.70 -4.71
C LEU A 203 -11.57 -6.28 -4.44
N THR A 204 -12.53 -5.44 -4.03
CA THR A 204 -13.92 -5.84 -3.78
C THR A 204 -14.84 -5.58 -4.97
N HIS A 205 -14.57 -4.53 -5.75
CA HIS A 205 -15.50 -4.04 -6.78
C HIS A 205 -14.92 -4.03 -8.20
N GLY A 206 -13.60 -4.21 -8.35
CA GLY A 206 -12.90 -3.98 -9.63
C GLY A 206 -12.80 -2.50 -9.97
N GLY A 207 -12.27 -2.19 -11.15
CA GLY A 207 -12.14 -0.82 -11.65
C GLY A 207 -10.70 -0.32 -11.68
N VAL A 208 -10.46 0.97 -11.41
CA VAL A 208 -9.12 1.58 -11.49
C VAL A 208 -8.90 2.64 -10.42
N LEU A 209 -7.70 2.66 -9.87
CA LEU A 209 -7.17 3.71 -8.97
C LEU A 209 -5.95 4.36 -9.61
N VAL A 210 -5.88 5.68 -9.53
CA VAL A 210 -4.79 6.48 -10.13
C VAL A 210 -4.21 7.43 -9.08
N TYR A 211 -2.93 7.23 -8.77
CA TYR A 211 -2.09 8.12 -7.97
C TYR A 211 -0.99 8.68 -8.89
N PRO A 212 -1.31 9.74 -9.69
CA PRO A 212 -0.50 10.15 -10.82
C PRO A 212 0.71 10.98 -10.41
N ALA A 213 1.57 11.28 -11.38
CA ALA A 213 2.41 12.46 -11.30
C ALA A 213 1.55 13.72 -11.29
N LEU A 214 1.97 14.71 -10.51
CA LEU A 214 1.30 16.00 -10.38
C LEU A 214 2.33 17.12 -10.62
N ASP A 215 1.89 18.29 -11.06
CA ASP A 215 2.79 19.44 -11.21
C ASP A 215 3.57 19.74 -9.92
N SER A 216 2.92 19.57 -8.76
CA SER A 216 3.53 19.75 -7.44
C SER A 216 4.35 18.54 -6.97
N ARG A 217 4.18 17.36 -7.58
CA ARG A 217 4.85 16.07 -7.27
C ARG A 217 5.14 15.29 -8.56
N PRO A 218 6.11 15.72 -9.37
CA PRO A 218 6.36 15.15 -10.69
C PRO A 218 6.85 13.69 -10.65
N ASP A 219 7.42 13.25 -9.54
CA ASP A 219 7.87 11.88 -9.32
C ASP A 219 6.75 10.96 -8.79
N GLY A 220 5.52 11.44 -8.70
CA GLY A 220 4.38 10.70 -8.17
C GLY A 220 4.05 10.99 -6.71
N VAL A 221 2.96 10.42 -6.24
CA VAL A 221 2.42 10.64 -4.89
C VAL A 221 2.92 9.58 -3.91
N LEU A 222 2.87 8.30 -4.30
CA LEU A 222 3.20 7.16 -3.45
C LEU A 222 4.69 6.79 -3.52
N ARG A 223 5.19 6.12 -2.47
CA ARG A 223 6.57 5.64 -2.40
C ARG A 223 6.66 4.23 -2.93
N LEU A 224 7.71 3.98 -3.71
CA LEU A 224 7.90 2.71 -4.40
C LEU A 224 8.01 1.53 -3.43
N GLN A 225 8.86 1.65 -2.38
CA GLN A 225 9.28 0.50 -1.59
C GLN A 225 8.22 -0.01 -0.62
N TYR A 226 7.51 0.88 0.07
CA TYR A 226 6.60 0.47 1.15
C TYR A 226 5.12 0.74 0.87
N GLU A 227 4.79 1.37 -0.27
CA GLU A 227 3.41 1.56 -0.72
C GLU A 227 3.19 0.87 -2.08
N SER A 228 3.77 1.41 -3.18
CA SER A 228 3.43 1.02 -4.55
C SER A 228 3.79 -0.43 -4.87
N ASN A 229 5.00 -0.90 -4.53
CA ASN A 229 5.42 -2.29 -4.77
C ASN A 229 4.54 -3.31 -4.04
N PRO A 230 4.31 -3.19 -2.70
CA PRO A 230 3.47 -4.15 -1.98
C PRO A 230 2.04 -4.21 -2.51
N VAL A 231 1.40 -3.05 -2.79
CA VAL A 231 0.01 -3.07 -3.29
C VAL A 231 -0.07 -3.54 -4.74
N ALA A 232 0.92 -3.22 -5.59
CA ALA A 232 1.02 -3.76 -6.95
C ALA A 232 1.14 -5.28 -6.92
N TYR A 233 1.97 -5.82 -6.03
CA TYR A 233 2.12 -7.27 -5.85
C TYR A 233 0.79 -7.92 -5.49
N ILE A 234 0.03 -7.37 -4.53
CA ILE A 234 -1.28 -7.88 -4.13
C ILE A 234 -2.27 -7.81 -5.30
N VAL A 235 -2.34 -6.67 -6.00
CA VAL A 235 -3.29 -6.46 -7.11
C VAL A 235 -2.99 -7.37 -8.29
N GLU A 236 -1.71 -7.50 -8.71
CA GLU A 236 -1.32 -8.37 -9.81
C GLU A 236 -1.58 -9.86 -9.48
N ARG A 237 -1.31 -10.30 -8.25
CA ARG A 237 -1.62 -11.67 -7.79
C ARG A 237 -3.12 -11.94 -7.68
N ALA A 238 -3.92 -10.91 -7.42
CA ALA A 238 -5.38 -11.04 -7.47
C ALA A 238 -5.95 -11.08 -8.90
N GLY A 239 -5.10 -10.96 -9.95
CA GLY A 239 -5.53 -10.97 -11.37
C GLY A 239 -5.76 -9.59 -11.95
N GLY A 240 -5.40 -8.51 -11.26
CA GLY A 240 -5.36 -7.15 -11.76
C GLY A 240 -4.03 -6.82 -12.45
N ALA A 241 -3.80 -5.52 -12.66
CA ALA A 241 -2.56 -4.98 -13.21
C ALA A 241 -2.09 -3.76 -12.41
N SER A 242 -0.82 -3.40 -12.58
CA SER A 242 -0.23 -2.18 -12.07
C SER A 242 0.56 -1.46 -13.15
N SER A 243 0.69 -0.13 -13.06
CA SER A 243 1.58 0.64 -13.94
C SER A 243 2.11 1.90 -13.25
N ASP A 244 3.34 2.28 -13.61
CA ASP A 244 3.95 3.57 -13.27
C ASP A 244 3.82 4.61 -14.41
N GLY A 245 3.01 4.29 -15.42
CA GLY A 245 2.88 5.05 -16.67
C GLY A 245 3.81 4.54 -17.79
N SER A 246 4.77 3.67 -17.49
CA SER A 246 5.72 3.11 -18.49
C SER A 246 5.73 1.58 -18.53
N GLY A 247 5.34 0.92 -17.45
CA GLY A 247 5.33 -0.53 -17.33
C GLY A 247 4.73 -0.96 -15.99
N SER A 248 4.82 -2.26 -15.64
CA SER A 248 4.41 -2.72 -14.31
C SER A 248 5.28 -2.05 -13.23
N ILE A 249 4.65 -1.59 -12.15
CA ILE A 249 5.34 -1.01 -10.98
C ILE A 249 6.41 -1.97 -10.43
N LEU A 250 6.15 -3.27 -10.49
CA LEU A 250 7.09 -4.27 -9.98
C LEU A 250 8.41 -4.34 -10.78
N ASP A 251 8.44 -3.81 -12.02
CA ASP A 251 9.64 -3.72 -12.86
C ASP A 251 10.44 -2.42 -12.63
N ALA A 252 9.88 -1.48 -11.85
CA ALA A 252 10.56 -0.21 -11.55
C ALA A 252 11.86 -0.46 -10.77
N ALA A 253 12.97 0.10 -11.28
CA ALA A 253 14.27 -0.02 -10.62
C ALA A 253 14.34 0.98 -9.44
N PRO A 254 14.59 0.54 -8.20
CA PRO A 254 14.70 1.46 -7.07
C PRO A 254 15.99 2.30 -7.16
N THR A 255 15.86 3.60 -6.98
CA THR A 255 16.98 4.56 -6.89
C THR A 255 17.26 5.02 -5.46
N GLY A 256 16.34 4.74 -4.53
CA GLY A 256 16.44 5.09 -3.12
C GLY A 256 15.27 4.56 -2.32
N LEU A 257 15.42 4.57 -0.99
CA LEU A 257 14.41 4.00 -0.07
C LEU A 257 13.07 4.76 -0.15
N HIS A 258 13.12 6.09 -0.18
CA HIS A 258 11.93 6.96 -0.19
C HIS A 258 11.55 7.46 -1.60
N GLN A 259 12.01 6.75 -2.66
CA GLN A 259 11.65 7.07 -4.03
C GLN A 259 10.14 7.04 -4.22
N ARG A 260 9.60 8.07 -4.90
CA ARG A 260 8.20 8.13 -5.30
C ARG A 260 8.03 7.60 -6.73
N VAL A 261 6.80 7.21 -7.04
CA VAL A 261 6.43 6.71 -8.38
C VAL A 261 4.95 6.99 -8.63
N PRO A 262 4.54 7.35 -9.85
CA PRO A 262 3.13 7.29 -10.24
C PRO A 262 2.61 5.87 -10.07
N THR A 263 1.39 5.72 -9.61
CA THR A 263 0.83 4.40 -9.27
C THR A 263 -0.58 4.27 -9.83
N ILE A 264 -0.74 3.37 -10.79
CA ILE A 264 -2.02 3.01 -11.40
C ILE A 264 -2.27 1.54 -11.12
N LEU A 265 -3.43 1.22 -10.54
CA LEU A 265 -3.80 -0.12 -10.08
C LEU A 265 -5.21 -0.45 -10.57
N GLY A 266 -5.47 -1.67 -11.01
CA GLY A 266 -6.84 -2.04 -11.34
C GLY A 266 -7.01 -3.18 -12.31
N SER A 267 -8.16 -3.18 -12.99
CA SER A 267 -8.44 -4.11 -14.08
C SER A 267 -7.50 -3.83 -15.26
N PRO A 268 -6.93 -4.87 -15.91
CA PRO A 268 -5.85 -4.69 -16.89
C PRO A 268 -6.15 -3.67 -18.00
N GLU A 269 -7.36 -3.71 -18.60
CA GLU A 269 -7.77 -2.80 -19.67
C GLU A 269 -7.83 -1.32 -19.21
N LEU A 270 -8.25 -1.09 -17.96
CA LEU A 270 -8.34 0.26 -17.41
C LEU A 270 -6.96 0.78 -17.01
N VAL A 271 -6.09 -0.09 -16.50
CA VAL A 271 -4.70 0.28 -16.17
C VAL A 271 -3.94 0.66 -17.43
N GLU A 272 -4.03 -0.14 -18.52
CA GLU A 272 -3.41 0.17 -19.81
C GLU A 272 -3.86 1.55 -20.31
N ARG A 273 -5.17 1.81 -20.31
CA ARG A 273 -5.74 3.09 -20.73
C ARG A 273 -5.25 4.28 -19.90
N MET A 274 -5.18 4.16 -18.57
CA MET A 274 -4.68 5.23 -17.70
C MET A 274 -3.18 5.44 -17.87
N ALA A 275 -2.41 4.37 -18.05
CA ALA A 275 -0.97 4.43 -18.27
C ALA A 275 -0.62 5.15 -19.59
N ASP A 276 -1.34 4.85 -20.68
CA ASP A 276 -1.19 5.53 -21.97
C ASP A 276 -1.48 7.04 -21.84
N ALA A 277 -2.48 7.41 -21.05
CA ALA A 277 -2.86 8.80 -20.80
C ALA A 277 -1.87 9.54 -19.87
N GLU A 278 -1.24 8.84 -18.93
CA GLU A 278 -0.19 9.38 -18.04
C GLU A 278 1.13 9.56 -18.79
N GLY A 279 1.55 8.57 -19.59
CA GLY A 279 2.81 8.55 -20.33
C GLY A 279 2.83 9.36 -21.64
N GLY A 280 1.67 9.77 -22.14
CA GLY A 280 1.51 10.50 -23.41
C GLY A 280 1.85 11.99 -23.27
N GLN A 281 3.15 12.33 -23.20
CA GLN A 281 3.68 13.68 -23.39
C GLN A 281 4.27 13.85 -24.79
#